data_bcde84baa571936447346474ab2a4a87
#
_entry.id   bcde84baa571936447346474ab2a4a87
#
_cell.length_a   1.000
_cell.length_b   1.000
_cell.length_c   1.000
_cell.angle_alpha   90.00
_cell.angle_beta   90.00
_cell.angle_gamma   90.00
#
_symmetry.space_group_name_H-M   'P 1'
#
loop_
_entity.id
_entity.type
_entity.pdbx_description
1 polymer ?
#
loop_
_entity_poly.entity_id
_entity_poly.type
_entity_poly.pdbx_seq_one_letter_code
_entity_poly.pdbx_strand_id
1 'polypeptide(L)'
;RYLTLTSVVATLFLSLFIMSIMPQSFFPIMNKPYFRADLIFPEGYGIDDVERNVIKIEEYLKNNDKIKSYSFTLGGSPVRYYLASSSIGPKPNFANVLIETKDAKDAQSEENKFYEYMVANYPDILTRSALFALSPVPDAAIEIGFVGDNIDTLVALTQRAQEIARKNDMVMEVRNSWGNKVPVWKPLYSQEKGLRLGITRQQMAYSLRSATNGVPLGEYREG
;
A
#
# COMPACT_ATOMS: atom_id res chain seq x y z
N ARG A 1 55.00 -28.79 -6.64
CA ARG A 1 55.06 -27.32 -6.53
C ARG A 1 54.13 -26.64 -7.55
N TYR A 2 54.35 -26.87 -8.87
CA TYR A 2 53.53 -26.22 -9.90
C TYR A 2 52.06 -26.65 -9.86
N LEU A 3 51.81 -27.92 -9.56
CA LEU A 3 50.44 -28.47 -9.49
C LEU A 3 49.62 -27.84 -8.36
N THR A 4 50.23 -27.61 -7.21
CA THR A 4 49.57 -26.92 -6.07
C THR A 4 49.34 -25.45 -6.37
N LEU A 5 50.29 -24.76 -7.01
CA LEU A 5 50.13 -23.36 -7.40
C LEU A 5 48.99 -23.21 -8.42
N THR A 6 48.96 -24.05 -9.45
CA THR A 6 47.88 -24.03 -10.46
C THR A 6 46.52 -24.34 -9.85
N SER A 7 46.44 -25.29 -8.92
CA SER A 7 45.20 -25.59 -8.21
C SER A 7 44.67 -24.40 -7.41
N VAL A 8 45.55 -23.70 -6.67
CA VAL A 8 45.13 -22.53 -5.86
C VAL A 8 44.67 -21.41 -6.77
N VAL A 9 45.36 -21.12 -7.86
CA VAL A 9 44.99 -20.09 -8.82
C VAL A 9 43.67 -20.44 -9.51
N ALA A 10 43.48 -21.69 -9.92
CA ALA A 10 42.24 -22.16 -10.52
C ALA A 10 41.04 -22.04 -9.55
N THR A 11 41.24 -22.40 -8.28
CA THR A 11 40.20 -22.26 -7.24
C THR A 11 39.84 -20.79 -6.99
N LEU A 12 40.83 -19.89 -7.01
CA LEU A 12 40.60 -18.47 -6.87
C LEU A 12 39.73 -17.93 -8.02
N PHE A 13 40.08 -18.24 -9.27
CA PHE A 13 39.28 -17.83 -10.43
C PHE A 13 37.90 -18.41 -10.41
N LEU A 14 37.75 -19.69 -10.03
CA LEU A 14 36.43 -20.34 -9.89
C LEU A 14 35.57 -19.66 -8.82
N SER A 15 36.15 -19.28 -7.68
CA SER A 15 35.41 -18.60 -6.61
C SER A 15 34.97 -17.19 -7.04
N LEU A 16 35.83 -16.44 -7.74
CA LEU A 16 35.48 -15.14 -8.30
C LEU A 16 34.37 -15.23 -9.34
N PHE A 17 34.43 -16.26 -10.19
CA PHE A 17 33.38 -16.55 -11.17
C PHE A 17 32.06 -16.88 -10.51
N ILE A 18 32.03 -17.75 -9.49
CA ILE A 18 30.83 -18.10 -8.72
C ILE A 18 30.28 -16.84 -8.04
N MET A 19 31.14 -16.02 -7.43
CA MET A 19 30.75 -14.77 -6.77
C MET A 19 30.07 -13.79 -7.74
N SER A 20 30.50 -13.73 -9.00
CA SER A 20 29.91 -12.84 -10.02
C SER A 20 28.51 -13.27 -10.47
N ILE A 21 28.19 -14.56 -10.35
CA ILE A 21 26.88 -15.12 -10.74
C ILE A 21 25.89 -15.11 -9.55
N MET A 22 26.39 -15.03 -8.32
CA MET A 22 25.51 -15.02 -7.14
C MET A 22 24.68 -13.76 -7.08
N PRO A 23 23.34 -13.88 -6.93
CA PRO A 23 22.49 -12.71 -6.74
C PRO A 23 22.89 -12.00 -5.44
N GLN A 24 23.30 -10.75 -5.55
CA GLN A 24 23.64 -9.94 -4.40
C GLN A 24 22.40 -9.24 -3.88
N SER A 25 21.87 -9.69 -2.75
CA SER A 25 20.77 -9.05 -2.06
C SER A 25 21.17 -8.76 -0.62
N PHE A 26 21.11 -7.48 -0.24
CA PHE A 26 21.41 -7.06 1.13
C PHE A 26 20.35 -7.56 2.12
N PHE A 27 19.08 -7.55 1.70
CA PHE A 27 17.96 -8.10 2.45
C PHE A 27 17.17 -9.06 1.56
N PRO A 28 17.39 -10.37 1.68
CA PRO A 28 16.67 -11.35 0.87
C PRO A 28 15.20 -11.42 1.28
N ILE A 29 14.36 -11.77 0.31
CA ILE A 29 12.98 -12.15 0.54
C ILE A 29 12.94 -13.41 1.39
N MET A 30 12.03 -13.45 2.37
CA MET A 30 11.84 -14.62 3.21
C MET A 30 11.21 -15.76 2.40
N ASN A 31 11.76 -16.96 2.50
CA ASN A 31 11.16 -18.15 1.93
C ASN A 31 9.97 -18.62 2.81
N LYS A 32 8.87 -17.90 2.74
CA LYS A 32 7.63 -18.17 3.48
C LYS A 32 6.45 -18.30 2.52
N PRO A 33 5.45 -19.13 2.84
CA PRO A 33 4.26 -19.30 2.00
C PRO A 33 3.26 -18.15 2.19
N TYR A 34 3.73 -16.92 2.35
CA TYR A 34 2.89 -15.77 2.62
C TYR A 34 3.28 -14.59 1.75
N PHE A 35 2.27 -13.88 1.27
CA PHE A 35 2.42 -12.53 0.75
C PHE A 35 1.28 -11.65 1.26
N ARG A 36 1.48 -10.35 1.22
CA ARG A 36 0.48 -9.36 1.62
C ARG A 36 0.18 -8.44 0.46
N ALA A 37 -1.01 -7.87 0.47
CA ALA A 37 -1.34 -6.76 -0.41
C ALA A 37 -2.08 -5.67 0.35
N ASP A 38 -1.68 -4.43 0.10
CA ASP A 38 -2.35 -3.22 0.55
C ASP A 38 -3.22 -2.72 -0.60
N LEU A 39 -4.50 -2.58 -0.36
CA LEU A 39 -5.51 -2.13 -1.31
C LEU A 39 -5.96 -0.72 -0.92
N ILE A 40 -5.54 0.28 -1.69
CA ILE A 40 -5.86 1.68 -1.43
C ILE A 40 -6.93 2.09 -2.44
N PHE A 41 -8.13 2.32 -1.94
CA PHE A 41 -9.27 2.74 -2.74
C PHE A 41 -9.22 4.26 -2.98
N PRO A 42 -9.91 4.76 -4.02
CA PRO A 42 -10.01 6.18 -4.28
C PRO A 42 -10.48 6.96 -3.05
N GLU A 43 -10.01 8.18 -2.89
CA GLU A 43 -10.48 9.06 -1.83
C GLU A 43 -11.99 9.32 -1.97
N GLY A 44 -12.71 9.29 -0.84
CA GLY A 44 -14.17 9.40 -0.79
C GLY A 44 -14.90 8.06 -0.65
N TYR A 45 -14.20 6.92 -0.80
CA TYR A 45 -14.77 5.61 -0.46
C TYR A 45 -14.89 5.46 1.05
N GLY A 46 -16.06 4.98 1.49
CA GLY A 46 -16.30 4.55 2.87
C GLY A 46 -15.95 3.08 3.08
N ILE A 47 -16.00 2.64 4.34
CA ILE A 47 -15.70 1.25 4.69
C ILE A 47 -16.67 0.26 4.02
N ASP A 48 -17.93 0.64 3.86
CA ASP A 48 -18.95 -0.19 3.21
C ASP A 48 -18.65 -0.37 1.70
N ASP A 49 -18.07 0.65 1.05
CA ASP A 49 -17.64 0.57 -0.34
C ASP A 49 -16.44 -0.38 -0.48
N VAL A 50 -15.52 -0.30 0.45
CA VAL A 50 -14.35 -1.18 0.53
C VAL A 50 -14.80 -2.62 0.73
N GLU A 51 -15.71 -2.89 1.67
CA GLU A 51 -16.24 -4.22 1.95
C GLU A 51 -16.88 -4.84 0.70
N ARG A 52 -17.75 -4.11 0.00
CA ARG A 52 -18.40 -4.60 -1.23
C ARG A 52 -17.40 -5.00 -2.32
N ASN A 53 -16.31 -4.30 -2.45
CA ASN A 53 -15.27 -4.65 -3.41
C ASN A 53 -14.42 -5.82 -2.93
N VAL A 54 -14.08 -5.86 -1.64
CA VAL A 54 -13.31 -6.96 -1.03
C VAL A 54 -14.03 -8.29 -1.19
N ILE A 55 -15.36 -8.35 -1.01
CA ILE A 55 -16.16 -9.56 -1.23
C ILE A 55 -15.99 -10.11 -2.66
N LYS A 56 -15.91 -9.23 -3.68
CA LYS A 56 -15.66 -9.66 -5.06
C LYS A 56 -14.23 -10.17 -5.27
N ILE A 57 -13.26 -9.53 -4.64
CA ILE A 57 -11.85 -9.95 -4.69
C ILE A 57 -11.68 -11.30 -3.99
N GLU A 58 -12.41 -11.52 -2.91
CA GLU A 58 -12.42 -12.78 -2.17
C GLU A 58 -12.83 -13.98 -3.03
N GLU A 59 -13.77 -13.79 -3.98
CA GLU A 59 -14.18 -14.85 -4.91
C GLU A 59 -13.02 -15.35 -5.78
N TYR A 60 -12.12 -14.44 -6.19
CA TYR A 60 -10.92 -14.82 -6.93
C TYR A 60 -9.99 -15.71 -6.06
N LEU A 61 -9.79 -15.34 -4.81
CA LEU A 61 -8.92 -16.10 -3.89
C LEU A 61 -9.52 -17.46 -3.54
N LYS A 62 -10.84 -17.55 -3.36
CA LYS A 62 -11.57 -18.82 -3.08
C LYS A 62 -11.41 -19.84 -4.22
N ASN A 63 -11.37 -19.36 -5.46
CA ASN A 63 -11.30 -20.22 -6.63
C ASN A 63 -9.87 -20.61 -7.03
N ASN A 64 -8.86 -20.20 -6.25
CA ASN A 64 -7.47 -20.50 -6.53
C ASN A 64 -6.96 -21.67 -5.67
N ASP A 65 -6.75 -22.82 -6.29
CA ASP A 65 -6.33 -24.05 -5.63
C ASP A 65 -4.96 -23.97 -4.94
N LYS A 66 -4.12 -22.98 -5.25
CA LYS A 66 -2.81 -22.77 -4.63
C LYS A 66 -2.88 -21.95 -3.36
N ILE A 67 -3.97 -21.25 -3.12
CA ILE A 67 -4.22 -20.50 -1.90
C ILE A 67 -4.70 -21.48 -0.81
N LYS A 68 -4.10 -21.38 0.37
CA LYS A 68 -4.48 -22.17 1.54
C LYS A 68 -5.44 -21.39 2.42
N SER A 69 -5.12 -20.14 2.71
CA SER A 69 -5.93 -19.25 3.53
C SER A 69 -5.66 -17.80 3.19
N TYR A 70 -6.60 -16.93 3.52
CA TYR A 70 -6.45 -15.48 3.40
C TYR A 70 -7.23 -14.77 4.51
N SER A 71 -6.81 -13.55 4.83
CA SER A 71 -7.46 -12.72 5.84
C SER A 71 -7.44 -11.26 5.38
N PHE A 72 -8.63 -10.66 5.30
CA PHE A 72 -8.79 -9.23 5.03
C PHE A 72 -8.93 -8.43 6.32
N THR A 73 -8.29 -7.27 6.36
CA THR A 73 -8.51 -6.23 7.38
C THR A 73 -8.98 -4.97 6.69
N LEU A 74 -10.17 -4.48 7.05
CA LEU A 74 -10.78 -3.30 6.44
C LEU A 74 -10.56 -2.07 7.32
N GLY A 75 -10.41 -0.91 6.70
CA GLY A 75 -10.30 0.35 7.42
C GLY A 75 -8.94 0.57 8.11
N GLY A 76 -7.91 -0.17 7.74
CA GLY A 76 -6.57 -0.10 8.30
C GLY A 76 -5.79 -1.39 8.06
N SER A 77 -4.56 -1.46 8.54
CA SER A 77 -3.77 -2.69 8.52
C SER A 77 -3.70 -3.31 9.93
N PRO A 78 -3.44 -4.62 10.05
CA PRO A 78 -3.11 -5.23 11.33
C PRO A 78 -1.93 -4.54 12.01
N VAL A 79 -1.79 -4.75 13.33
CA VAL A 79 -0.78 -4.05 14.13
C VAL A 79 0.63 -4.28 13.58
N ARG A 80 1.01 -5.52 13.34
CA ARG A 80 2.28 -5.88 12.69
C ARG A 80 2.28 -7.36 12.31
N TYR A 81 2.74 -7.69 11.13
CA TYR A 81 3.01 -9.07 10.77
C TYR A 81 4.41 -9.51 11.20
N TYR A 82 5.39 -8.61 11.11
CA TYR A 82 6.78 -8.86 11.48
C TYR A 82 7.51 -7.51 11.70
N LEU A 83 8.74 -7.54 12.20
CA LEU A 83 9.48 -6.35 12.66
C LEU A 83 9.61 -5.25 11.59
N ALA A 84 9.84 -5.63 10.34
CA ALA A 84 10.05 -4.68 9.24
C ALA A 84 8.75 -4.20 8.57
N SER A 85 7.56 -4.70 8.99
CA SER A 85 6.29 -4.21 8.45
C SER A 85 5.81 -2.98 9.21
N SER A 86 5.36 -1.97 8.47
CA SER A 86 4.67 -0.81 9.03
C SER A 86 3.17 -1.07 9.09
N SER A 87 2.50 -0.59 10.13
CA SER A 87 1.04 -0.61 10.21
C SER A 87 0.47 0.73 9.73
N ILE A 88 -0.62 0.66 8.99
CA ILE A 88 -1.41 1.83 8.57
C ILE A 88 -2.56 1.97 9.55
N GLY A 89 -2.66 3.14 10.19
CA GLY A 89 -3.73 3.47 11.11
C GLY A 89 -5.11 3.51 10.45
N PRO A 90 -6.15 3.88 11.18
CA PRO A 90 -7.52 3.93 10.66
C PRO A 90 -7.64 4.77 9.39
N LYS A 91 -8.04 4.15 8.29
CA LYS A 91 -8.22 4.77 6.99
C LYS A 91 -9.40 4.11 6.27
N PRO A 92 -10.58 4.77 6.17
CA PRO A 92 -11.81 4.15 5.65
C PRO A 92 -11.70 3.57 4.24
N ASN A 93 -10.88 4.17 3.37
CA ASN A 93 -10.65 3.74 2.00
C ASN A 93 -9.45 2.79 1.85
N PHE A 94 -9.21 1.95 2.85
CA PHE A 94 -8.07 1.05 2.85
C PHE A 94 -8.48 -0.36 3.27
N ALA A 95 -7.92 -1.35 2.61
CA ALA A 95 -7.95 -2.74 3.04
C ALA A 95 -6.55 -3.35 2.93
N ASN A 96 -6.27 -4.28 3.81
CA ASN A 96 -5.06 -5.11 3.74
C ASN A 96 -5.48 -6.57 3.64
N VAL A 97 -4.78 -7.34 2.84
CA VAL A 97 -4.97 -8.79 2.76
C VAL A 97 -3.66 -9.50 3.01
N LEU A 98 -3.71 -10.50 3.90
CA LEU A 98 -2.67 -11.49 4.08
C LEU A 98 -3.11 -12.78 3.40
N ILE A 99 -2.27 -13.31 2.53
CA ILE A 99 -2.56 -14.52 1.74
C ILE A 99 -1.51 -15.57 2.04
N GLU A 100 -1.96 -16.78 2.40
CA GLU A 100 -1.13 -17.96 2.61
C GLU A 100 -1.27 -18.89 1.41
N THR A 101 -0.16 -19.24 0.78
CA THR A 101 -0.11 -20.27 -0.26
C THR A 101 0.14 -21.65 0.35
N LYS A 102 -0.19 -22.73 -0.38
CA LYS A 102 0.08 -24.08 0.07
C LYS A 102 1.58 -24.36 0.19
N ASP A 103 2.38 -23.83 -0.73
CA ASP A 103 3.84 -23.97 -0.76
C ASP A 103 4.54 -22.60 -0.83
N ALA A 104 5.69 -22.48 -0.15
CA ALA A 104 6.47 -21.24 -0.15
C ALA A 104 6.99 -20.84 -1.55
N LYS A 105 7.31 -21.84 -2.41
CA LYS A 105 7.76 -21.60 -3.79
C LYS A 105 6.67 -21.04 -4.72
N ASP A 106 5.40 -21.23 -4.37
CA ASP A 106 4.28 -20.67 -5.12
C ASP A 106 4.01 -19.20 -4.76
N ALA A 107 4.47 -18.73 -3.60
CA ALA A 107 4.14 -17.40 -3.08
C ALA A 107 4.48 -16.27 -4.06
N GLN A 108 5.65 -16.29 -4.69
CA GLN A 108 6.04 -15.27 -5.68
C GLN A 108 5.16 -15.31 -6.93
N SER A 109 4.86 -16.50 -7.44
CA SER A 109 4.04 -16.64 -8.65
C SER A 109 2.59 -16.25 -8.41
N GLU A 110 2.05 -16.57 -7.24
CA GLU A 110 0.68 -16.22 -6.88
C GLU A 110 0.55 -14.73 -6.49
N GLU A 111 1.58 -14.14 -5.92
CA GLU A 111 1.65 -12.68 -5.68
C GLU A 111 1.60 -11.91 -7.00
N ASN A 112 2.41 -12.29 -8.00
CA ASN A 112 2.40 -11.67 -9.33
C ASN A 112 1.03 -11.81 -10.01
N LYS A 113 0.41 -13.00 -9.98
CA LYS A 113 -0.93 -13.24 -10.56
C LYS A 113 -2.01 -12.42 -9.85
N PHE A 114 -1.94 -12.31 -8.54
CA PHE A 114 -2.87 -11.49 -7.78
C PHE A 114 -2.73 -10.02 -8.17
N TYR A 115 -1.51 -9.52 -8.27
CA TYR A 115 -1.24 -8.16 -8.73
C TYR A 115 -1.80 -7.90 -10.14
N GLU A 116 -1.49 -8.78 -11.09
CA GLU A 116 -2.00 -8.70 -12.47
C GLU A 116 -3.54 -8.72 -12.52
N TYR A 117 -4.16 -9.60 -11.73
CA TYR A 117 -5.61 -9.67 -11.60
C TYR A 117 -6.20 -8.35 -11.08
N MET A 118 -5.60 -7.78 -10.06
CA MET A 118 -6.05 -6.51 -9.47
C MET A 118 -5.92 -5.37 -10.48
N VAL A 119 -4.79 -5.24 -11.15
CA VAL A 119 -4.57 -4.19 -12.16
C VAL A 119 -5.55 -4.31 -13.34
N ALA A 120 -5.85 -5.54 -13.76
CA ALA A 120 -6.75 -5.79 -14.90
C ALA A 120 -8.23 -5.54 -14.56
N ASN A 121 -8.66 -5.92 -13.35
CA ASN A 121 -10.09 -5.90 -12.98
C ASN A 121 -10.47 -4.70 -12.09
N TYR A 122 -9.51 -4.13 -11.38
CA TYR A 122 -9.71 -3.02 -10.43
C TYR A 122 -8.66 -1.91 -10.61
N PRO A 123 -8.59 -1.28 -11.80
CA PRO A 123 -7.56 -0.29 -12.12
C PRO A 123 -7.61 0.96 -11.23
N ASP A 124 -8.77 1.24 -10.62
CA ASP A 124 -8.96 2.37 -9.70
C ASP A 124 -8.44 2.09 -8.28
N ILE A 125 -8.18 0.81 -7.95
CA ILE A 125 -7.66 0.40 -6.66
C ILE A 125 -6.14 0.30 -6.77
N LEU A 126 -5.44 1.16 -6.04
CA LEU A 126 -3.99 1.07 -5.95
C LEU A 126 -3.61 -0.17 -5.14
N THR A 127 -3.10 -1.18 -5.81
CA THR A 127 -2.70 -2.44 -5.20
C THR A 127 -1.19 -2.47 -5.01
N ARG A 128 -0.75 -2.73 -3.79
CA ARG A 128 0.65 -2.93 -3.42
C ARG A 128 0.82 -4.31 -2.84
N SER A 129 1.21 -5.25 -3.65
CA SER A 129 1.53 -6.59 -3.19
C SER A 129 3.03 -6.74 -2.92
N ALA A 130 3.38 -7.53 -1.94
CA ALA A 130 4.77 -7.83 -1.62
C ALA A 130 4.89 -9.13 -0.83
N LEU A 131 5.96 -9.86 -1.11
CA LEU A 131 6.44 -10.92 -0.24
C LEU A 131 7.05 -10.35 1.05
N PHE A 132 7.13 -11.15 2.08
CA PHE A 132 7.84 -10.77 3.29
C PHE A 132 9.34 -10.68 3.05
N ALA A 133 9.93 -9.54 3.42
CA ALA A 133 11.36 -9.29 3.33
C ALA A 133 11.94 -8.92 4.69
N LEU A 134 13.24 -9.10 4.88
CA LEU A 134 13.92 -8.75 6.14
C LEU A 134 14.11 -7.22 6.32
N SER A 135 13.83 -6.45 5.29
CA SER A 135 13.87 -4.98 5.36
C SER A 135 12.50 -4.37 5.07
N PRO A 136 12.24 -3.15 5.53
CA PRO A 136 11.09 -2.38 5.07
C PRO A 136 11.11 -2.25 3.55
N VAL A 137 9.98 -2.58 2.91
CA VAL A 137 9.82 -2.34 1.48
C VAL A 137 9.47 -0.86 1.31
N PRO A 138 10.26 -0.07 0.54
CA PRO A 138 9.94 1.32 0.30
C PRO A 138 8.62 1.46 -0.46
N ASP A 139 7.91 2.54 -0.21
CA ASP A 139 6.63 2.83 -0.84
C ASP A 139 6.73 2.98 -2.36
N ALA A 140 7.84 3.50 -2.85
CA ALA A 140 8.16 3.60 -4.26
C ALA A 140 9.67 3.41 -4.47
N ALA A 141 10.06 2.80 -5.61
CA ALA A 141 11.46 2.66 -5.99
C ALA A 141 12.07 4.00 -6.42
N ILE A 142 11.24 4.89 -7.00
CA ILE A 142 11.64 6.24 -7.45
C ILE A 142 10.57 7.21 -6.98
N GLU A 143 11.00 8.26 -6.29
CA GLU A 143 10.15 9.37 -5.86
C GLU A 143 10.66 10.68 -6.46
N ILE A 144 9.75 11.44 -7.10
CA ILE A 144 10.05 12.75 -7.67
C ILE A 144 9.17 13.78 -6.96
N GLY A 145 9.80 14.71 -6.25
CA GLY A 145 9.11 15.79 -5.54
C GLY A 145 9.10 17.10 -6.34
N PHE A 146 7.95 17.72 -6.46
CA PHE A 146 7.81 19.08 -6.96
C PHE A 146 7.49 20.02 -5.80
N VAL A 147 8.23 21.11 -5.69
CA VAL A 147 8.06 22.12 -4.63
C VAL A 147 7.77 23.47 -5.27
N GLY A 148 6.77 24.18 -4.75
CA GLY A 148 6.39 25.51 -5.25
C GLY A 148 5.17 26.04 -4.52
N ASP A 149 4.86 27.32 -4.73
CA ASP A 149 3.79 28.03 -4.04
C ASP A 149 2.43 27.90 -4.75
N ASN A 150 2.43 27.56 -6.03
CA ASN A 150 1.20 27.49 -6.84
C ASN A 150 0.75 26.04 -7.02
N ILE A 151 -0.39 25.70 -6.43
CA ILE A 151 -0.97 24.36 -6.42
C ILE A 151 -1.31 23.90 -7.86
N ASP A 152 -1.90 24.76 -8.68
CA ASP A 152 -2.32 24.37 -10.04
C ASP A 152 -1.10 24.05 -10.92
N THR A 153 -0.02 24.78 -10.75
CA THR A 153 1.26 24.49 -11.42
C THR A 153 1.84 23.16 -10.96
N LEU A 154 1.81 22.86 -9.65
CA LEU A 154 2.29 21.60 -9.11
C LEU A 154 1.49 20.41 -9.64
N VAL A 155 0.16 20.54 -9.70
CA VAL A 155 -0.73 19.52 -10.27
C VAL A 155 -0.40 19.28 -11.75
N ALA A 156 -0.24 20.34 -12.54
CA ALA A 156 0.09 20.22 -13.96
C ALA A 156 1.45 19.56 -14.20
N LEU A 157 2.47 19.92 -13.40
CA LEU A 157 3.80 19.30 -13.47
C LEU A 157 3.73 17.83 -13.10
N THR A 158 2.99 17.49 -12.05
CA THR A 158 2.81 16.10 -11.61
C THR A 158 2.12 15.25 -12.68
N GLN A 159 1.05 15.76 -13.30
CA GLN A 159 0.37 15.06 -14.39
C GLN A 159 1.30 14.82 -15.58
N ARG A 160 2.07 15.84 -15.97
CA ARG A 160 3.05 15.69 -17.06
C ARG A 160 4.14 14.69 -16.73
N ALA A 161 4.64 14.67 -15.50
CA ALA A 161 5.62 13.68 -15.05
C ALA A 161 5.04 12.25 -15.09
N GLN A 162 3.79 12.07 -14.65
CA GLN A 162 3.10 10.78 -14.72
C GLN A 162 2.92 10.30 -16.17
N GLU A 163 2.56 11.20 -17.11
CA GLU A 163 2.44 10.87 -18.53
C GLU A 163 3.77 10.41 -19.15
N ILE A 164 4.87 11.06 -18.76
CA ILE A 164 6.21 10.67 -19.21
C ILE A 164 6.60 9.30 -18.62
N ALA A 165 6.36 9.09 -17.33
CA ALA A 165 6.69 7.85 -16.65
C ALA A 165 5.92 6.65 -17.23
N ARG A 166 4.61 6.81 -17.52
CA ARG A 166 3.76 5.77 -18.12
C ARG A 166 4.18 5.34 -19.53
N LYS A 167 4.97 6.15 -20.23
CA LYS A 167 5.52 5.78 -21.55
C LYS A 167 6.71 4.85 -21.48
N ASN A 168 7.23 4.61 -20.28
CA ASN A 168 8.36 3.72 -20.09
C ASN A 168 7.86 2.35 -19.62
N ASP A 169 8.08 1.31 -20.43
CA ASP A 169 7.64 -0.05 -20.17
C ASP A 169 8.25 -0.68 -18.91
N MET A 170 9.32 -0.11 -18.38
CA MET A 170 9.95 -0.55 -17.13
C MET A 170 9.26 0.01 -15.88
N VAL A 171 8.32 0.94 -16.02
CA VAL A 171 7.59 1.56 -14.90
C VAL A 171 6.23 0.88 -14.78
N MET A 172 6.05 0.10 -13.72
CA MET A 172 4.83 -0.68 -13.51
C MET A 172 3.70 0.15 -12.89
N GLU A 173 4.01 1.03 -11.95
CA GLU A 173 3.03 1.82 -11.20
C GLU A 173 3.44 3.29 -11.14
N VAL A 174 2.53 4.17 -11.56
CA VAL A 174 2.75 5.62 -11.51
C VAL A 174 1.61 6.29 -10.76
N ARG A 175 1.91 6.91 -9.64
CA ARG A 175 0.94 7.58 -8.76
C ARG A 175 1.44 8.95 -8.32
N ASN A 176 0.54 9.73 -7.72
CA ASN A 176 0.89 10.94 -7.00
C ASN A 176 0.41 10.85 -5.54
N SER A 177 1.03 11.62 -4.67
CA SER A 177 0.71 11.63 -3.23
C SER A 177 -0.61 12.36 -2.90
N TRP A 178 -1.16 13.14 -3.82
CA TRP A 178 -2.39 13.91 -3.58
C TRP A 178 -3.67 13.13 -3.87
N GLY A 179 -3.58 12.04 -4.65
CA GLY A 179 -4.74 11.23 -5.01
C GLY A 179 -5.73 11.96 -5.93
N ASN A 180 -6.97 11.53 -5.89
CA ASN A 180 -8.07 12.13 -6.64
C ASN A 180 -8.73 13.29 -5.88
N LYS A 181 -9.36 14.21 -6.61
CA LYS A 181 -10.17 15.28 -6.02
C LYS A 181 -11.50 14.70 -5.54
N VAL A 182 -11.91 15.08 -4.33
CA VAL A 182 -13.21 14.71 -3.76
C VAL A 182 -14.04 15.94 -3.47
N PRO A 183 -15.37 15.87 -3.58
CA PRO A 183 -16.26 16.95 -3.16
C PRO A 183 -16.18 17.11 -1.63
N VAL A 184 -16.05 18.34 -1.19
CA VAL A 184 -15.99 18.68 0.23
C VAL A 184 -17.13 19.61 0.60
N TRP A 185 -17.90 19.27 1.62
CA TRP A 185 -18.89 20.15 2.21
C TRP A 185 -18.19 21.17 3.10
N LYS A 186 -18.31 22.46 2.74
CA LYS A 186 -17.75 23.55 3.51
C LYS A 186 -18.89 24.34 4.17
N PRO A 187 -19.23 24.09 5.44
CA PRO A 187 -20.28 24.81 6.12
C PRO A 187 -19.89 26.30 6.30
N LEU A 188 -20.81 27.19 5.99
CA LEU A 188 -20.64 28.62 6.16
C LEU A 188 -21.35 29.07 7.45
N TYR A 189 -20.55 29.38 8.47
CA TYR A 189 -21.06 29.91 9.73
C TYR A 189 -21.36 31.39 9.63
N SER A 190 -22.60 31.79 9.93
CA SER A 190 -23.00 33.20 10.07
C SER A 190 -22.80 33.66 11.51
N GLN A 191 -21.89 34.58 11.74
CA GLN A 191 -21.60 35.12 13.08
C GLN A 191 -22.83 35.79 13.70
N GLU A 192 -23.60 36.55 12.92
CA GLU A 192 -24.80 37.25 13.38
C GLU A 192 -25.88 36.27 13.85
N LYS A 193 -26.17 35.25 13.04
CA LYS A 193 -27.16 34.22 13.40
C LYS A 193 -26.68 33.39 14.60
N GLY A 194 -25.39 33.06 14.66
CA GLY A 194 -24.80 32.31 15.77
C GLY A 194 -24.94 33.09 17.10
N LEU A 195 -24.62 34.38 17.11
CA LEU A 195 -24.79 35.22 18.31
C LEU A 195 -26.25 35.30 18.77
N ARG A 196 -27.19 35.47 17.83
CA ARG A 196 -28.64 35.49 18.17
C ARG A 196 -29.13 34.19 18.78
N LEU A 197 -28.57 33.05 18.36
CA LEU A 197 -28.95 31.71 18.83
C LEU A 197 -28.09 31.21 20.00
N GLY A 198 -27.09 31.96 20.43
CA GLY A 198 -26.16 31.55 21.47
C GLY A 198 -25.25 30.39 21.07
N ILE A 199 -25.09 30.14 19.73
CA ILE A 199 -24.28 29.03 19.18
C ILE A 199 -22.95 29.60 18.71
N THR A 200 -21.87 29.11 19.26
CA THR A 200 -20.51 29.44 18.81
C THR A 200 -20.10 28.63 17.60
N ARG A 201 -19.12 29.15 16.83
CA ARG A 201 -18.53 28.41 15.70
C ARG A 201 -17.96 27.06 16.14
N GLN A 202 -17.38 26.99 17.32
CA GLN A 202 -16.82 25.75 17.87
C GLN A 202 -17.90 24.71 18.17
N GLN A 203 -19.01 25.12 18.77
CA GLN A 203 -20.14 24.22 19.04
C GLN A 203 -20.73 23.67 17.73
N MET A 204 -20.92 24.52 16.71
CA MET A 204 -21.37 24.09 15.40
C MET A 204 -20.39 23.10 14.76
N ALA A 205 -19.09 23.39 14.79
CA ALA A 205 -18.07 22.51 14.24
C ALA A 205 -18.04 21.14 14.95
N TYR A 206 -18.18 21.16 16.28
CA TYR A 206 -18.25 19.93 17.10
C TYR A 206 -19.50 19.09 16.73
N SER A 207 -20.67 19.72 16.64
CA SER A 207 -21.92 19.04 16.27
C SER A 207 -21.83 18.41 14.87
N LEU A 208 -21.29 19.13 13.89
CA LEU A 208 -21.08 18.61 12.54
C LEU A 208 -20.09 17.44 12.55
N ARG A 209 -18.98 17.57 13.26
CA ARG A 209 -18.01 16.48 13.38
C ARG A 209 -18.63 15.25 14.04
N SER A 210 -19.44 15.43 15.10
CA SER A 210 -20.15 14.31 15.76
C SER A 210 -21.08 13.58 14.82
N ALA A 211 -21.78 14.32 13.94
CA ALA A 211 -22.73 13.74 12.99
C ALA A 211 -22.07 13.07 11.77
N THR A 212 -20.83 13.41 11.42
CA THR A 212 -20.14 12.90 10.24
C THR A 212 -19.06 11.89 10.59
N ASN A 213 -18.02 12.33 11.28
CA ASN A 213 -16.82 11.52 11.54
C ASN A 213 -16.80 10.88 12.93
N GLY A 214 -17.75 11.27 13.79
CA GLY A 214 -17.73 10.93 15.19
C GLY A 214 -16.73 11.73 16.01
N VAL A 215 -16.91 11.73 17.32
CA VAL A 215 -15.99 12.30 18.29
C VAL A 215 -15.68 11.26 19.36
N PRO A 216 -14.43 11.14 19.83
CA PRO A 216 -14.11 10.22 20.89
C PRO A 216 -14.80 10.68 22.20
N LEU A 217 -15.58 9.79 22.81
CA LEU A 217 -16.27 10.04 24.07
C LEU A 217 -15.46 9.62 25.29
N GLY A 218 -14.48 8.71 25.11
CA GLY A 218 -13.64 8.17 26.16
C GLY A 218 -13.12 6.78 25.82
N GLU A 219 -12.38 6.18 26.75
CA GLU A 219 -11.95 4.79 26.68
C GLU A 219 -12.85 3.93 27.58
N TYR A 220 -13.40 2.86 27.02
CA TYR A 220 -14.04 1.81 27.80
C TYR A 220 -12.99 0.75 28.17
N ARG A 221 -12.82 0.47 29.46
CA ARG A 221 -11.93 -0.57 29.96
C ARG A 221 -12.76 -1.55 30.80
N GLU A 222 -12.78 -2.80 30.39
CA GLU A 222 -13.22 -3.89 31.25
C GLU A 222 -12.11 -4.22 32.24
N GLY A 223 -12.46 -4.22 33.53
CA GLY A 223 -11.56 -4.56 34.62
C GLY A 223 -11.43 -6.09 34.82
#